data_7134799d1d58537aaa0267a8c9b8fb50
#
_entry.id   7134799d1d58537aaa0267a8c9b8fb50
#
_cell.length_a   1.000
_cell.length_b   1.000
_cell.length_c   1.000
_cell.angle_alpha   90.00
_cell.angle_beta   90.00
_cell.angle_gamma   90.00
#
_symmetry.space_group_name_H-M   'P 1'
#
loop_
_entity.id
_entity.type
_entity.pdbx_description
1 polymer ?
#
loop_
_entity_poly.entity_id
_entity_poly.type
_entity_poly.pdbx_seq_one_letter_code
_entity_poly.pdbx_strand_id
1 'polypeptide(L)'
;MDVIRYDKELNRAHWDLLLQADPWFEAVQKYLPPQNPQAEVFFIGHAHKPYALCVAVPIEDGLEIKNIATRTIMRRQGMASALINHVLLVAKQRGLAMVEIGTSTTSRDQIRLYEKLGFKRDGILRGHFLSYPEPIIENGLLAKDMLMLQYKF
;
A
#
# COMPACT_ATOMS: atom_id res chain seq x y z
N MET A 1 -3.55 0.44 18.83
CA MET A 1 -2.59 -0.01 17.82
C MET A 1 -1.91 1.22 17.23
N ASP A 2 -0.64 1.41 17.61
CA ASP A 2 0.07 2.63 17.23
C ASP A 2 0.68 2.50 15.84
N VAL A 3 0.43 3.50 15.01
CA VAL A 3 1.06 3.63 13.70
C VAL A 3 2.14 4.72 13.80
N ILE A 4 3.35 4.34 13.44
CA ILE A 4 4.54 5.20 13.62
C ILE A 4 5.22 5.40 12.26
N ARG A 5 5.71 6.62 12.02
CA ARG A 5 6.50 6.90 10.82
C ARG A 5 7.92 6.36 10.98
N TYR A 6 8.41 5.68 9.95
CA TYR A 6 9.77 5.17 9.88
C TYR A 6 10.62 6.08 9.00
N ASP A 7 11.66 6.65 9.57
CA ASP A 7 12.50 7.65 8.90
C ASP A 7 13.98 7.23 8.79
N LYS A 8 14.24 5.93 8.95
CA LYS A 8 15.60 5.37 8.89
C LYS A 8 15.76 4.52 7.63
N GLU A 9 16.97 3.96 7.46
CA GLU A 9 17.23 3.05 6.35
C GLU A 9 16.44 1.75 6.48
N LEU A 10 15.83 1.32 5.38
CA LEU A 10 15.07 0.07 5.33
C LEU A 10 16.02 -1.12 5.37
N ASN A 11 15.69 -2.11 6.19
CA ASN A 11 16.45 -3.35 6.30
C ASN A 11 15.74 -4.51 5.59
N ARG A 12 16.30 -5.72 5.70
CA ARG A 12 15.73 -6.90 5.06
C ARG A 12 14.30 -7.20 5.51
N ALA A 13 13.98 -7.01 6.79
CA ALA A 13 12.62 -7.27 7.29
C ALA A 13 11.59 -6.36 6.63
N HIS A 14 11.93 -5.10 6.41
CA HIS A 14 11.09 -4.17 5.67
C HIS A 14 10.91 -4.62 4.22
N TRP A 15 12.01 -4.96 3.56
CA TRP A 15 11.98 -5.39 2.16
C TRP A 15 11.20 -6.69 1.96
N ASP A 16 11.27 -7.63 2.90
CA ASP A 16 10.47 -8.85 2.83
C ASP A 16 8.97 -8.55 2.78
N LEU A 17 8.51 -7.60 3.59
CA LEU A 17 7.11 -7.16 3.57
C LEU A 17 6.76 -6.41 2.28
N LEU A 18 7.61 -5.49 1.87
CA LEU A 18 7.38 -4.70 0.65
C LEU A 18 7.25 -5.60 -0.57
N LEU A 19 8.13 -6.58 -0.71
CA LEU A 19 8.13 -7.51 -1.86
C LEU A 19 7.03 -8.57 -1.76
N GLN A 20 6.52 -8.84 -0.57
CA GLN A 20 5.33 -9.66 -0.40
C GLN A 20 4.10 -9.01 -1.04
N ALA A 21 3.96 -7.70 -0.89
CA ALA A 21 2.84 -6.96 -1.44
C ALA A 21 3.03 -6.58 -2.91
N ASP A 22 4.27 -6.32 -3.33
CA ASP A 22 4.60 -5.86 -4.68
C ASP A 22 5.92 -6.53 -5.12
N PRO A 23 5.85 -7.71 -5.78
CA PRO A 23 7.00 -8.58 -5.99
C PRO A 23 7.89 -8.14 -7.16
N TRP A 24 8.26 -6.87 -7.21
CA TRP A 24 9.17 -6.33 -8.22
C TRP A 24 10.09 -5.29 -7.58
N PHE A 25 11.31 -5.71 -7.22
CA PHE A 25 12.26 -4.88 -6.49
C PHE A 25 12.48 -3.50 -7.13
N GLU A 26 12.72 -3.44 -8.44
CA GLU A 26 12.99 -2.19 -9.13
C GLU A 26 11.78 -1.24 -9.12
N ALA A 27 10.59 -1.78 -9.21
CA ALA A 27 9.36 -0.98 -9.13
C ALA A 27 9.17 -0.42 -7.72
N VAL A 28 9.37 -1.24 -6.69
CA VAL A 28 9.26 -0.82 -5.30
C VAL A 28 10.29 0.24 -4.97
N GLN A 29 11.53 0.06 -5.42
CA GLN A 29 12.62 0.99 -5.18
C GLN A 29 12.30 2.41 -5.69
N LYS A 30 11.59 2.51 -6.82
CA LYS A 30 11.26 3.80 -7.42
C LYS A 30 10.35 4.67 -6.56
N TYR A 31 9.47 4.08 -5.76
CA TYR A 31 8.57 4.88 -4.91
C TYR A 31 9.03 4.99 -3.46
N LEU A 32 10.26 4.56 -3.16
CA LEU A 32 10.87 4.68 -1.84
C LEU A 32 12.01 5.69 -1.83
N PRO A 33 12.37 6.26 -0.67
CA PRO A 33 13.59 7.05 -0.54
C PRO A 33 14.84 6.18 -0.86
N PRO A 34 15.91 6.75 -1.43
CA PRO A 34 16.07 8.15 -1.82
C PRO A 34 15.50 8.50 -3.21
N GLN A 35 15.06 7.52 -4.02
CA GLN A 35 14.53 7.79 -5.35
C GLN A 35 13.28 8.66 -5.30
N ASN A 36 12.41 8.44 -4.31
CA ASN A 36 11.30 9.33 -4.01
C ASN A 36 11.46 9.88 -2.59
N PRO A 37 12.11 11.05 -2.42
CA PRO A 37 12.39 11.58 -1.08
C PRO A 37 11.15 12.03 -0.31
N GLN A 38 10.01 12.17 -0.97
CA GLN A 38 8.74 12.58 -0.34
C GLN A 38 7.89 11.38 0.11
N ALA A 39 8.31 10.16 -0.22
CA ALA A 39 7.62 8.96 0.25
C ALA A 39 7.71 8.84 1.78
N GLU A 40 6.61 8.42 2.38
CA GLU A 40 6.53 8.20 3.82
C GLU A 40 6.22 6.73 4.08
N VAL A 41 6.97 6.14 5.00
CA VAL A 41 6.77 4.75 5.44
C VAL A 41 6.18 4.78 6.84
N PHE A 42 5.07 4.08 7.05
CA PHE A 42 4.42 3.91 8.35
C PHE A 42 4.43 2.45 8.73
N PHE A 43 4.57 2.17 10.02
CA PHE A 43 4.62 0.78 10.49
C PHE A 43 3.85 0.61 11.79
N ILE A 44 3.55 -0.66 12.10
CA ILE A 44 2.99 -1.13 13.36
C ILE A 44 3.93 -2.19 13.91
N GLY A 45 4.19 -2.15 15.20
CA GLY A 45 5.06 -3.12 15.88
C GLY A 45 6.45 -2.57 16.11
N HIS A 46 7.47 -3.37 15.80
CA HIS A 46 8.87 -2.98 16.05
C HIS A 46 9.46 -2.29 14.82
N ALA A 47 10.20 -1.21 15.05
CA ALA A 47 10.77 -0.41 13.97
C ALA A 47 11.68 -1.23 13.03
N HIS A 48 12.49 -2.14 13.57
CA HIS A 48 13.43 -2.94 12.78
C HIS A 48 12.86 -4.27 12.28
N LYS A 49 11.69 -4.67 12.77
CA LYS A 49 10.98 -5.87 12.35
C LYS A 49 9.47 -5.67 12.51
N PRO A 50 8.87 -4.85 11.65
CA PRO A 50 7.47 -4.48 11.81
C PRO A 50 6.52 -5.67 11.59
N TYR A 51 5.35 -5.59 12.21
CA TYR A 51 4.25 -6.51 11.94
C TYR A 51 3.55 -6.17 10.64
N ALA A 52 3.45 -4.88 10.34
CA ALA A 52 2.83 -4.37 9.13
C ALA A 52 3.44 -3.02 8.77
N LEU A 53 3.42 -2.69 7.49
CA LEU A 53 3.87 -1.39 7.01
C LEU A 53 3.07 -0.95 5.79
N CYS A 54 3.13 0.34 5.50
CA CYS A 54 2.66 0.89 4.24
C CYS A 54 3.57 2.02 3.77
N VAL A 55 3.50 2.30 2.48
CA VAL A 55 4.22 3.41 1.84
C VAL A 55 3.18 4.33 1.22
N ALA A 56 3.22 5.60 1.60
CA ALA A 56 2.38 6.65 1.03
C ALA A 56 3.25 7.65 0.28
N VAL A 57 2.83 8.01 -0.93
CA VAL A 57 3.54 8.98 -1.76
C VAL A 57 2.62 10.13 -2.14
N PRO A 58 3.14 11.36 -2.29
CA PRO A 58 2.33 12.47 -2.76
C PRO A 58 1.89 12.26 -4.21
N ILE A 59 0.65 12.59 -4.46
CA ILE A 59 0.09 12.75 -5.81
C ILE A 59 -0.60 14.10 -5.88
N GLU A 60 -1.11 14.49 -7.05
CA GLU A 60 -1.84 15.73 -7.17
C GLU A 60 -3.05 15.73 -6.23
N ASP A 61 -3.11 16.71 -5.33
CA ASP A 61 -4.16 16.91 -4.33
C ASP A 61 -4.37 15.76 -3.35
N GLY A 62 -3.40 14.86 -3.19
CA GLY A 62 -3.62 13.71 -2.32
C GLY A 62 -2.38 12.92 -1.97
N LEU A 63 -2.63 11.76 -1.40
CA LEU A 63 -1.64 10.72 -1.15
C LEU A 63 -2.07 9.44 -1.84
N GLU A 64 -1.10 8.70 -2.36
CA GLU A 64 -1.35 7.34 -2.85
C GLU A 64 -0.65 6.34 -1.94
N ILE A 65 -1.39 5.31 -1.49
CA ILE A 65 -0.78 4.17 -0.79
C ILE A 65 -0.24 3.22 -1.86
N LYS A 66 1.08 3.22 -2.02
CA LYS A 66 1.76 2.43 -3.06
C LYS A 66 2.02 0.99 -2.63
N ASN A 67 2.10 0.76 -1.32
CA ASN A 67 2.39 -0.55 -0.77
C ASN A 67 1.76 -0.66 0.61
N ILE A 68 1.16 -1.78 0.90
CA ILE A 68 0.66 -2.11 2.23
C ILE A 68 0.79 -3.62 2.43
N ALA A 69 1.44 -4.01 3.51
CA ALA A 69 1.72 -5.41 3.78
C ALA A 69 1.64 -5.71 5.27
N THR A 70 1.10 -6.87 5.60
CA THR A 70 1.07 -7.39 6.97
C THR A 70 1.80 -8.72 6.98
N ARG A 71 2.68 -8.92 7.97
CA ARG A 71 3.34 -10.20 8.17
C ARG A 71 2.28 -11.30 8.25
N THR A 72 2.50 -12.41 7.55
CA THR A 72 1.50 -13.46 7.39
C THR A 72 0.89 -13.92 8.72
N ILE A 73 1.74 -14.13 9.74
CA ILE A 73 1.31 -14.58 11.07
C ILE A 73 0.49 -13.53 11.82
N MET A 74 0.60 -12.26 11.43
CA MET A 74 -0.08 -11.12 12.07
C MET A 74 -1.33 -10.66 11.34
N ARG A 75 -1.74 -11.35 10.29
CA ARG A 75 -2.91 -10.99 9.48
C ARG A 75 -4.22 -11.14 10.26
N ARG A 76 -5.27 -10.46 9.77
CA ARG A 76 -6.64 -10.49 10.30
C ARG A 76 -6.75 -9.92 11.71
N GLN A 77 -5.87 -9.00 12.08
CA GLN A 77 -5.89 -8.32 13.37
C GLN A 77 -6.16 -6.81 13.23
N GLY A 78 -6.60 -6.36 12.06
CA GLY A 78 -6.95 -4.97 11.82
C GLY A 78 -5.77 -4.04 11.52
N MET A 79 -4.58 -4.57 11.25
CA MET A 79 -3.39 -3.74 11.02
C MET A 79 -3.46 -2.96 9.71
N ALA A 80 -3.94 -3.59 8.64
CA ALA A 80 -4.13 -2.90 7.36
C ALA A 80 -5.11 -1.74 7.51
N SER A 81 -6.23 -1.97 8.19
CA SER A 81 -7.22 -0.91 8.47
C SER A 81 -6.61 0.22 9.27
N ALA A 82 -5.81 -0.09 10.29
CA ALA A 82 -5.15 0.92 11.12
C ALA A 82 -4.17 1.78 10.30
N LEU A 83 -3.38 1.15 9.43
CA LEU A 83 -2.45 1.86 8.55
C LEU A 83 -3.19 2.76 7.57
N ILE A 84 -4.23 2.25 6.93
CA ILE A 84 -5.03 3.04 5.97
C ILE A 84 -5.69 4.22 6.67
N ASN A 85 -6.32 3.99 7.83
CA ASN A 85 -6.96 5.06 8.60
C ASN A 85 -5.95 6.13 9.03
N HIS A 86 -4.72 5.72 9.35
CA HIS A 86 -3.66 6.67 9.67
C HIS A 86 -3.31 7.56 8.47
N VAL A 87 -3.17 6.98 7.28
CA VAL A 87 -2.89 7.75 6.06
C VAL A 87 -4.06 8.70 5.74
N LEU A 88 -5.30 8.24 5.92
CA LEU A 88 -6.48 9.10 5.76
C LEU A 88 -6.43 10.29 6.73
N LEU A 89 -6.07 10.04 7.99
CA LEU A 89 -5.94 11.10 8.98
C LEU A 89 -4.85 12.10 8.60
N VAL A 90 -3.69 11.62 8.19
CA VAL A 90 -2.56 12.47 7.77
C VAL A 90 -2.98 13.34 6.58
N ALA A 91 -3.62 12.76 5.58
CA ALA A 91 -4.08 13.50 4.41
C ALA A 91 -5.10 14.58 4.79
N LYS A 92 -6.06 14.23 5.65
CA LYS A 92 -7.05 15.19 6.14
C LYS A 92 -6.41 16.34 6.90
N GLN A 93 -5.48 16.05 7.80
CA GLN A 93 -4.77 17.06 8.58
C GLN A 93 -3.96 18.02 7.71
N ARG A 94 -3.46 17.54 6.57
CA ARG A 94 -2.72 18.35 5.60
C ARG A 94 -3.63 19.12 4.64
N GLY A 95 -4.93 18.96 4.75
CA GLY A 95 -5.89 19.62 3.86
C GLY A 95 -5.91 19.06 2.45
N LEU A 96 -5.47 17.82 2.26
CA LEU A 96 -5.49 17.16 0.96
C LEU A 96 -6.90 16.68 0.61
N ALA A 97 -7.18 16.55 -0.69
CA ALA A 97 -8.52 16.25 -1.17
C ALA A 97 -8.85 14.75 -1.15
N MET A 98 -7.84 13.89 -1.27
CA MET A 98 -8.09 12.46 -1.42
C MET A 98 -6.91 11.58 -1.03
N VAL A 99 -7.23 10.29 -0.85
CA VAL A 99 -6.24 9.19 -0.77
C VAL A 99 -6.61 8.16 -1.84
N GLU A 100 -5.62 7.68 -2.55
CA GLU A 100 -5.77 6.70 -3.61
C GLU A 100 -5.05 5.40 -3.25
N ILE A 101 -5.61 4.27 -3.67
CA ILE A 101 -4.98 2.95 -3.50
C ILE A 101 -5.35 2.07 -4.69
N GLY A 102 -4.39 1.30 -5.17
CA GLY A 102 -4.62 0.35 -6.25
C GLY A 102 -4.40 -1.09 -5.81
N THR A 103 -5.12 -2.01 -6.43
CA THR A 103 -4.93 -3.44 -6.22
C THR A 103 -5.35 -4.21 -7.47
N SER A 104 -4.88 -5.46 -7.60
CA SER A 104 -5.33 -6.31 -8.71
C SER A 104 -6.85 -6.50 -8.65
N THR A 105 -7.48 -6.56 -9.83
CA THR A 105 -8.90 -6.89 -9.94
C THR A 105 -9.22 -8.29 -9.39
N THR A 106 -8.20 -9.13 -9.19
CA THR A 106 -8.33 -10.47 -8.58
C THR A 106 -8.22 -10.46 -7.05
N SER A 107 -7.85 -9.33 -6.45
CA SER A 107 -7.63 -9.17 -5.00
C SER A 107 -8.95 -8.89 -4.28
N ARG A 108 -9.83 -9.87 -4.22
CA ARG A 108 -11.20 -9.71 -3.71
C ARG A 108 -11.27 -9.21 -2.27
N ASP A 109 -10.44 -9.77 -1.40
CA ASP A 109 -10.46 -9.41 0.03
C ASP A 109 -9.97 -7.99 0.24
N GLN A 110 -8.94 -7.57 -0.47
CA GLN A 110 -8.42 -6.21 -0.42
C GLN A 110 -9.46 -5.20 -0.92
N ILE A 111 -10.11 -5.50 -2.04
CA ILE A 111 -11.15 -4.61 -2.59
C ILE A 111 -12.28 -4.44 -1.56
N ARG A 112 -12.74 -5.52 -0.95
CA ARG A 112 -13.79 -5.46 0.09
C ARG A 112 -13.35 -4.62 1.27
N LEU A 113 -12.11 -4.79 1.73
CA LEU A 113 -11.57 -4.02 2.85
C LEU A 113 -11.56 -2.52 2.52
N TYR A 114 -11.05 -2.16 1.35
CA TYR A 114 -10.95 -0.75 0.95
C TYR A 114 -12.34 -0.12 0.80
N GLU A 115 -13.28 -0.82 0.18
CA GLU A 115 -14.66 -0.34 0.05
C GLU A 115 -15.33 -0.19 1.43
N LYS A 116 -15.08 -1.12 2.35
CA LYS A 116 -15.59 -1.04 3.73
C LYS A 116 -15.02 0.18 4.46
N LEU A 117 -13.79 0.57 4.18
CA LEU A 117 -13.17 1.75 4.77
C LEU A 117 -13.61 3.07 4.12
N GLY A 118 -14.44 3.01 3.08
CA GLY A 118 -15.02 4.18 2.44
C GLY A 118 -14.41 4.54 1.09
N PHE A 119 -13.48 3.74 0.58
CA PHE A 119 -12.94 3.95 -0.76
C PHE A 119 -13.97 3.57 -1.81
N LYS A 120 -13.96 4.28 -2.92
CA LYS A 120 -14.82 4.01 -4.08
C LYS A 120 -13.97 3.71 -5.30
N ARG A 121 -14.46 2.81 -6.14
CA ARG A 121 -13.80 2.47 -7.40
C ARG A 121 -13.74 3.68 -8.29
N ASP A 122 -12.56 3.93 -8.88
CA ASP A 122 -12.33 5.10 -9.71
C ASP A 122 -11.91 4.78 -11.13
N GLY A 123 -11.24 3.67 -11.37
CA GLY A 123 -10.78 3.30 -12.70
C GLY A 123 -9.96 2.04 -12.71
N ILE A 124 -9.57 1.62 -13.91
CA ILE A 124 -8.78 0.41 -14.14
C ILE A 124 -7.56 0.77 -14.98
N LEU A 125 -6.38 0.37 -14.50
CA LEU A 125 -5.14 0.42 -15.26
C LEU A 125 -4.97 -0.92 -15.95
N ARG A 126 -5.35 -0.98 -17.22
CA ARG A 126 -5.34 -2.24 -17.98
C ARG A 126 -3.92 -2.71 -18.23
N GLY A 127 -3.70 -4.01 -18.03
CA GLY A 127 -2.41 -4.65 -18.27
C GLY A 127 -1.30 -4.27 -17.29
N HIS A 128 -1.61 -3.55 -16.19
CA HIS A 128 -0.60 -3.07 -15.24
C HIS A 128 0.33 -4.20 -14.77
N PHE A 129 -0.23 -5.35 -14.38
CA PHE A 129 0.55 -6.45 -13.83
C PHE A 129 1.22 -7.32 -14.89
N LEU A 130 0.86 -7.16 -16.16
CA LEU A 130 1.48 -7.92 -17.25
C LEU A 130 2.91 -7.45 -17.55
N SER A 131 3.29 -6.26 -17.11
CA SER A 131 4.65 -5.74 -17.23
C SER A 131 5.61 -6.29 -16.18
N TYR A 132 5.11 -6.97 -15.16
CA TYR A 132 5.94 -7.55 -14.10
C TYR A 132 6.82 -8.67 -14.65
N PRO A 133 8.06 -8.83 -14.14
CA PRO A 133 9.00 -9.85 -14.65
C PRO A 133 8.49 -11.28 -14.46
N GLU A 134 7.69 -11.52 -13.41
CA GLU A 134 7.07 -12.83 -13.13
C GLU A 134 5.56 -12.71 -13.09
N PRO A 135 4.82 -13.71 -13.59
CA PRO A 135 3.36 -13.71 -13.48
C PRO A 135 2.91 -13.71 -12.02
N ILE A 136 1.89 -12.92 -11.72
CA ILE A 136 1.29 -12.86 -10.39
C ILE A 136 -0.01 -13.65 -10.42
N ILE A 137 -0.06 -14.74 -9.64
CA ILE A 137 -1.26 -15.56 -9.50
C ILE A 137 -1.87 -15.29 -8.12
N GLU A 138 -3.15 -14.94 -8.11
CA GLU A 138 -3.86 -14.59 -6.89
C GLU A 138 -5.26 -15.21 -6.95
N ASN A 139 -5.63 -15.96 -5.91
CA ASN A 139 -6.90 -16.71 -5.89
C ASN A 139 -7.08 -17.64 -7.11
N GLY A 140 -5.98 -18.22 -7.59
CA GLY A 140 -5.97 -19.08 -8.77
C GLY A 140 -6.12 -18.35 -10.11
N LEU A 141 -6.11 -17.02 -10.11
CA LEU A 141 -6.27 -16.16 -11.28
C LEU A 141 -5.01 -15.37 -11.57
N LEU A 142 -4.70 -15.19 -12.85
CA LEU A 142 -3.61 -14.33 -13.28
C LEU A 142 -4.01 -12.86 -13.07
N ALA A 143 -3.20 -12.13 -12.27
CA ALA A 143 -3.36 -10.69 -12.13
C ALA A 143 -2.97 -10.00 -13.43
N LYS A 144 -3.87 -9.21 -13.99
CA LYS A 144 -3.67 -8.45 -15.24
C LYS A 144 -3.84 -6.96 -15.02
N ASP A 145 -4.99 -6.57 -14.53
CA ASP A 145 -5.43 -5.18 -14.43
C ASP A 145 -5.40 -4.71 -12.99
N MET A 146 -5.16 -3.42 -12.80
CA MET A 146 -5.16 -2.80 -11.48
C MET A 146 -6.41 -1.95 -11.33
N LEU A 147 -7.20 -2.25 -10.30
CA LEU A 147 -8.34 -1.43 -9.90
C LEU A 147 -7.82 -0.30 -9.01
N MET A 148 -8.15 0.93 -9.37
CA MET A 148 -7.86 2.11 -8.56
C MET A 148 -9.09 2.47 -7.73
N LEU A 149 -8.87 2.78 -6.46
CA LEU A 149 -9.93 3.21 -5.55
C LEU A 149 -9.51 4.53 -4.91
N GLN A 150 -10.49 5.38 -4.63
CA GLN A 150 -10.26 6.70 -4.03
C GLN A 150 -11.15 6.90 -2.81
N TYR A 151 -10.57 7.54 -1.80
CA TYR A 151 -11.30 8.11 -0.68
C TYR A 151 -11.22 9.63 -0.81
N LYS A 152 -12.36 10.28 -0.98
CA LYS A 152 -12.45 11.75 -1.10
C LYS A 152 -12.98 12.36 0.19
N PHE A 153 -12.29 13.38 0.65
CA PHE A 153 -12.69 14.14 1.83
C PHE A 153 -13.79 15.15 1.53
#